data_14314bee42f00fafadc33357e75dab51
#
_entry.id   14314bee42f00fafadc33357e75dab51
#
_cell.length_a   1.000
_cell.length_b   1.000
_cell.length_c   1.000
_cell.angle_alpha   90.00
_cell.angle_beta   90.00
_cell.angle_gamma   90.00
#
_symmetry.space_group_name_H-M   'P 1'
#
loop_
_entity.id
_entity.type
_entity.pdbx_description
1 polymer ?
#
loop_
_entity_poly.entity_id
_entity_poly.type
_entity_poly.pdbx_seq_one_letter_code
_entity_poly.pdbx_strand_id
1 'polypeptide(L)'
;MRIGILGGTFNPPHLGHLVCAQEAYFQLGLDRVLLVPVRTPPHKLLREDPGPGHRLALCRLAARGDERFEASDLEICRDGPSYTVDTLEQLHATVQDSELYLIVGGDIATGLPEWRAPERVLSLATLAVAGRPGTARASIEAALRCVPGGERVRFFRMPRIAVSSTLVRRRAMSGEPIRYLVPDAVARYIERHRLYRTADRRADVAATA
;
A
#
# COMPACT_ATOMS: atom_id res chain seq x y z
N MET A 1 -20.78 -5.16 -6.44
CA MET A 1 -20.06 -4.51 -5.31
C MET A 1 -18.80 -3.84 -5.86
N ARG A 2 -18.43 -2.62 -5.36
CA ARG A 2 -17.24 -1.87 -5.79
C ARG A 2 -16.15 -2.01 -4.75
N ILE A 3 -15.03 -2.64 -5.12
CA ILE A 3 -13.94 -2.97 -4.20
C ILE A 3 -12.69 -2.19 -4.61
N GLY A 4 -12.18 -1.34 -3.71
CA GLY A 4 -10.88 -0.72 -3.83
C GLY A 4 -9.75 -1.65 -3.42
N ILE A 5 -8.66 -1.66 -4.17
CA ILE A 5 -7.46 -2.45 -3.88
C ILE A 5 -6.31 -1.48 -3.72
N LEU A 6 -5.85 -1.28 -2.50
CA LEU A 6 -4.66 -0.49 -2.20
C LEU A 6 -3.51 -1.44 -1.89
N GLY A 7 -2.73 -1.74 -2.93
CA GLY A 7 -1.51 -2.53 -2.80
C GLY A 7 -0.35 -1.71 -2.27
N GLY A 8 0.54 -2.34 -1.52
CA GLY A 8 1.73 -1.64 -1.04
C GLY A 8 2.63 -2.48 -0.16
N THR A 9 3.82 -1.98 0.07
CA THR A 9 4.75 -2.63 1.02
C THR A 9 4.24 -2.58 2.45
N PHE A 10 3.60 -1.46 2.83
CA PHE A 10 3.10 -1.20 4.20
C PHE A 10 4.16 -1.48 5.28
N ASN A 11 5.31 -0.86 5.12
CA ASN A 11 6.48 -1.07 6.01
C ASN A 11 6.86 0.21 6.81
N PRO A 12 6.03 0.67 7.76
CA PRO A 12 4.66 0.25 8.09
C PRO A 12 3.57 1.00 7.29
N PRO A 13 2.28 0.61 7.42
CA PRO A 13 1.16 1.45 7.02
C PRO A 13 1.15 2.73 7.88
N HIS A 14 0.73 3.85 7.28
CA HIS A 14 0.71 5.16 7.92
C HIS A 14 -0.51 5.99 7.50
N LEU A 15 -0.73 7.13 8.15
CA LEU A 15 -1.93 7.95 7.91
C LEU A 15 -2.12 8.32 6.43
N GLY A 16 -1.02 8.53 5.67
CA GLY A 16 -1.12 8.80 4.24
C GLY A 16 -1.77 7.69 3.43
N HIS A 17 -1.57 6.41 3.82
CA HIS A 17 -2.25 5.28 3.19
C HIS A 17 -3.74 5.25 3.54
N LEU A 18 -4.09 5.48 4.81
CA LEU A 18 -5.48 5.43 5.26
C LEU A 18 -6.31 6.57 4.68
N VAL A 19 -5.74 7.77 4.60
CA VAL A 19 -6.40 8.91 3.94
C VAL A 19 -6.57 8.63 2.45
N CYS A 20 -5.57 8.04 1.78
CA CYS A 20 -5.70 7.64 0.38
C CYS A 20 -6.86 6.64 0.19
N ALA A 21 -6.95 5.62 1.05
CA ALA A 21 -8.04 4.64 1.05
C ALA A 21 -9.41 5.31 1.30
N GLN A 22 -9.50 6.23 2.28
CA GLN A 22 -10.71 6.97 2.61
C GLN A 22 -11.21 7.84 1.46
N GLU A 23 -10.30 8.61 0.85
CA GLU A 23 -10.65 9.48 -0.27
C GLU A 23 -11.10 8.70 -1.50
N ALA A 24 -10.43 7.58 -1.80
CA ALA A 24 -10.86 6.67 -2.84
C ALA A 24 -12.25 6.09 -2.54
N TYR A 25 -12.47 5.60 -1.32
CA TYR A 25 -13.74 5.07 -0.87
C TYR A 25 -14.89 6.05 -1.12
N PHE A 26 -14.73 7.29 -0.63
CA PHE A 26 -15.77 8.30 -0.69
C PHE A 26 -16.01 8.81 -2.11
N GLN A 27 -14.94 9.21 -2.81
CA GLN A 27 -15.07 9.89 -4.11
C GLN A 27 -15.42 8.94 -5.26
N LEU A 28 -15.11 7.63 -5.14
CA LEU A 28 -15.42 6.64 -6.17
C LEU A 28 -16.64 5.78 -5.82
N GLY A 29 -17.26 6.01 -4.64
CA GLY A 29 -18.42 5.25 -4.18
C GLY A 29 -18.13 3.77 -4.01
N LEU A 30 -16.98 3.45 -3.38
CA LEU A 30 -16.59 2.08 -3.11
C LEU A 30 -17.38 1.50 -1.94
N ASP A 31 -17.65 0.20 -1.94
CA ASP A 31 -18.30 -0.49 -0.82
C ASP A 31 -17.30 -0.88 0.27
N ARG A 32 -16.04 -1.15 -0.12
CA ARG A 32 -14.91 -1.40 0.79
C ARG A 32 -13.55 -1.18 0.11
N VAL A 33 -12.50 -1.07 0.91
CA VAL A 33 -11.11 -1.00 0.43
C VAL A 33 -10.28 -2.08 1.09
N LEU A 34 -9.61 -2.89 0.27
CA LEU A 34 -8.64 -3.90 0.70
C LEU A 34 -7.24 -3.28 0.78
N LEU A 35 -6.61 -3.35 1.94
CA LEU A 35 -5.18 -3.10 2.10
C LEU A 35 -4.44 -4.41 1.81
N VAL A 36 -3.69 -4.47 0.71
CA VAL A 36 -3.03 -5.69 0.24
C VAL A 36 -1.51 -5.54 0.42
N PRO A 37 -0.94 -6.03 1.55
CA PRO A 37 0.49 -6.00 1.75
C PRO A 37 1.19 -7.00 0.83
N VAL A 38 2.20 -6.54 0.07
CA VAL A 38 3.00 -7.42 -0.80
C VAL A 38 3.78 -8.44 0.03
N ARG A 39 3.91 -9.69 -0.43
CA ARG A 39 4.84 -10.65 0.15
C ARG A 39 6.27 -10.34 -0.30
N THR A 40 6.51 -10.42 -1.59
CA THR A 40 7.81 -10.19 -2.21
C THR A 40 7.64 -9.22 -3.37
N PRO A 41 8.02 -7.96 -3.22
CA PRO A 41 7.90 -7.00 -4.32
C PRO A 41 8.85 -7.37 -5.46
N PRO A 42 8.38 -7.39 -6.74
CA PRO A 42 9.19 -7.88 -7.87
C PRO A 42 10.35 -6.95 -8.23
N HIS A 43 10.26 -5.65 -7.92
CA HIS A 43 11.21 -4.64 -8.40
C HIS A 43 11.93 -3.87 -7.27
N LYS A 44 11.81 -4.32 -6.01
CA LYS A 44 12.34 -3.57 -4.88
C LYS A 44 12.87 -4.47 -3.78
N LEU A 45 14.12 -4.26 -3.41
CA LEU A 45 14.64 -4.82 -2.16
C LEU A 45 14.08 -4.03 -0.97
N LEU A 46 13.47 -4.74 -0.04
CA LEU A 46 12.95 -4.13 1.18
C LEU A 46 14.11 -3.95 2.17
N ARG A 47 14.36 -2.71 2.55
CA ARG A 47 15.27 -2.39 3.66
C ARG A 47 14.47 -2.33 4.95
N GLU A 48 15.09 -2.75 6.06
CA GLU A 48 14.49 -2.70 7.40
C GLU A 48 13.09 -3.34 7.41
N ASP A 49 12.97 -4.49 6.72
CA ASP A 49 11.69 -5.20 6.61
C ASP A 49 11.52 -6.14 7.82
N PRO A 50 10.44 -6.00 8.61
CA PRO A 50 10.15 -6.91 9.70
C PRO A 50 9.60 -8.27 9.21
N GLY A 51 9.39 -8.42 7.92
CA GLY A 51 8.82 -9.59 7.29
C GLY A 51 7.32 -9.47 6.99
N PRO A 52 6.83 -10.29 6.04
CA PRO A 52 5.46 -10.21 5.53
C PRO A 52 4.39 -10.41 6.61
N GLY A 53 4.62 -11.31 7.57
CA GLY A 53 3.70 -11.55 8.68
C GLY A 53 3.47 -10.31 9.56
N HIS A 54 4.54 -9.59 9.90
CA HIS A 54 4.44 -8.34 10.66
C HIS A 54 3.73 -7.25 9.84
N ARG A 55 4.01 -7.14 8.53
CA ARG A 55 3.37 -6.14 7.67
C ARG A 55 1.87 -6.39 7.52
N LEU A 56 1.45 -7.65 7.42
CA LEU A 56 0.03 -8.02 7.46
C LEU A 56 -0.62 -7.68 8.80
N ALA A 57 0.03 -8.01 9.93
CA ALA A 57 -0.46 -7.67 11.25
C ALA A 57 -0.65 -6.15 11.43
N LEU A 58 0.31 -5.35 10.93
CA LEU A 58 0.23 -3.89 10.94
C LEU A 58 -0.94 -3.37 10.08
N CYS A 59 -1.20 -3.97 8.90
CA CYS A 59 -2.35 -3.61 8.06
C CYS A 59 -3.68 -3.96 8.75
N ARG A 60 -3.79 -5.14 9.39
CA ARG A 60 -4.97 -5.52 10.19
C ARG A 60 -5.23 -4.54 11.34
N LEU A 61 -4.17 -4.10 12.02
CA LEU A 61 -4.26 -3.08 13.08
C LEU A 61 -4.61 -1.69 12.52
N ALA A 62 -4.14 -1.35 11.34
CA ALA A 62 -4.44 -0.07 10.68
C ALA A 62 -5.90 0.01 10.22
N ALA A 63 -6.48 -1.11 9.78
CA ALA A 63 -7.89 -1.21 9.38
C ALA A 63 -8.85 -1.36 10.57
N ARG A 64 -8.34 -1.71 11.76
CA ARG A 64 -9.17 -2.03 12.92
C ARG A 64 -10.04 -0.84 13.35
N GLY A 65 -11.34 -1.08 13.48
CA GLY A 65 -12.32 -0.08 13.92
C GLY A 65 -12.85 0.81 12.79
N ASP A 66 -12.55 0.48 11.55
CA ASP A 66 -13.12 1.12 10.38
C ASP A 66 -13.64 0.04 9.41
N GLU A 67 -14.97 -0.14 9.38
CA GLU A 67 -15.63 -1.18 8.58
C GLU A 67 -15.46 -1.02 7.07
N ARG A 68 -15.00 0.14 6.62
CA ARG A 68 -14.71 0.41 5.21
C ARG A 68 -13.43 -0.28 4.74
N PHE A 69 -12.54 -0.65 5.67
CA PHE A 69 -11.20 -1.15 5.37
C PHE A 69 -11.00 -2.59 5.86
N GLU A 70 -10.36 -3.38 5.04
CA GLU A 70 -10.00 -4.76 5.34
C GLU A 70 -8.54 -5.02 4.95
N ALA A 71 -7.79 -5.75 5.75
CA ALA A 71 -6.44 -6.19 5.37
C ALA A 71 -6.53 -7.59 4.75
N SER A 72 -6.10 -7.70 3.50
CA SER A 72 -6.08 -8.95 2.75
C SER A 72 -4.70 -9.63 2.84
N ASP A 73 -4.68 -10.92 3.03
CA ASP A 73 -3.47 -11.76 3.04
C ASP A 73 -3.17 -12.46 1.71
N LEU A 74 -3.91 -12.15 0.66
CA LEU A 74 -3.83 -12.80 -0.65
C LEU A 74 -2.39 -12.92 -1.18
N GLU A 75 -1.62 -11.83 -1.13
CA GLU A 75 -0.23 -11.84 -1.58
C GLU A 75 0.71 -12.49 -0.56
N ILE A 76 0.38 -12.39 0.73
CA ILE A 76 1.19 -13.02 1.81
C ILE A 76 1.12 -14.54 1.73
N CYS A 77 -0.05 -15.09 1.38
CA CYS A 77 -0.28 -16.54 1.25
C CYS A 77 0.20 -17.13 -0.09
N ARG A 78 0.51 -16.28 -1.07
CA ARG A 78 0.97 -16.72 -2.39
C ARG A 78 2.50 -16.75 -2.44
N ASP A 79 3.08 -17.86 -2.95
CA ASP A 79 4.51 -17.97 -3.17
C ASP A 79 4.98 -17.17 -4.40
N GLY A 80 6.25 -16.77 -4.38
CA GLY A 80 6.88 -16.02 -5.46
C GLY A 80 6.68 -14.50 -5.38
N PRO A 81 7.00 -13.79 -6.47
CA PRO A 81 6.84 -12.34 -6.56
C PRO A 81 5.37 -11.92 -6.59
N SER A 82 5.05 -10.82 -5.92
CA SER A 82 3.70 -10.26 -5.86
C SER A 82 3.42 -9.37 -7.09
N TYR A 83 2.96 -9.97 -8.18
CA TYR A 83 2.50 -9.21 -9.34
C TYR A 83 1.04 -8.82 -9.18
N THR A 84 0.73 -7.57 -9.52
CA THR A 84 -0.63 -7.02 -9.41
C THR A 84 -1.65 -7.77 -10.26
N VAL A 85 -1.27 -8.21 -11.45
CA VAL A 85 -2.16 -8.99 -12.33
C VAL A 85 -2.63 -10.27 -11.66
N ASP A 86 -1.72 -11.03 -11.02
CA ASP A 86 -2.05 -12.28 -10.34
C ASP A 86 -3.00 -12.03 -9.16
N THR A 87 -2.84 -10.91 -8.46
CA THR A 87 -3.72 -10.50 -7.35
C THR A 87 -5.12 -10.12 -7.82
N LEU A 88 -5.21 -9.39 -8.93
CA LEU A 88 -6.50 -9.03 -9.52
C LEU A 88 -7.23 -10.24 -10.10
N GLU A 89 -6.53 -11.19 -10.72
CA GLU A 89 -7.11 -12.46 -11.21
C GLU A 89 -7.68 -13.29 -10.07
N GLN A 90 -6.93 -13.42 -8.98
CA GLN A 90 -7.38 -14.15 -7.80
C GLN A 90 -8.62 -13.48 -7.16
N LEU A 91 -8.62 -12.16 -7.05
CA LEU A 91 -9.78 -11.41 -6.55
C LEU A 91 -10.99 -11.57 -7.48
N HIS A 92 -10.79 -11.42 -8.78
CA HIS A 92 -11.87 -11.56 -9.76
C HIS A 92 -12.52 -12.95 -9.72
N ALA A 93 -11.72 -14.00 -9.51
CA ALA A 93 -12.24 -15.36 -9.33
C ALA A 93 -13.00 -15.56 -8.02
N THR A 94 -12.66 -14.81 -6.97
CA THR A 94 -13.22 -15.00 -5.62
C THR A 94 -14.48 -14.14 -5.40
N VAL A 95 -14.51 -12.92 -5.95
CA VAL A 95 -15.60 -11.97 -5.76
C VAL A 95 -16.34 -11.74 -7.08
N GLN A 96 -17.18 -12.70 -7.47
CA GLN A 96 -18.00 -12.61 -8.66
C GLN A 96 -18.91 -11.36 -8.62
N ASP A 97 -19.23 -10.80 -9.78
CA ASP A 97 -20.08 -9.60 -9.94
C ASP A 97 -19.58 -8.34 -9.19
N SER A 98 -18.27 -8.24 -8.97
CA SER A 98 -17.66 -7.06 -8.36
C SER A 98 -16.85 -6.24 -9.35
N GLU A 99 -16.97 -4.91 -9.25
CA GLU A 99 -16.11 -3.95 -9.93
C GLU A 99 -14.86 -3.70 -9.08
N LEU A 100 -13.68 -3.99 -9.62
CA LEU A 100 -12.41 -3.77 -8.95
C LEU A 100 -11.83 -2.41 -9.31
N TYR A 101 -11.31 -1.69 -8.31
CA TYR A 101 -10.63 -0.40 -8.46
C TYR A 101 -9.23 -0.50 -7.90
N LEU A 102 -8.21 -0.46 -8.76
CA LEU A 102 -6.80 -0.48 -8.35
C LEU A 102 -6.37 0.93 -7.96
N ILE A 103 -6.15 1.16 -6.67
CA ILE A 103 -5.80 2.46 -6.10
C ILE A 103 -4.28 2.64 -6.11
N VAL A 104 -3.79 3.67 -6.80
CA VAL A 104 -2.36 3.97 -6.92
C VAL A 104 -2.06 5.47 -6.80
N GLY A 105 -0.83 5.81 -6.45
CA GLY A 105 -0.33 7.18 -6.59
C GLY A 105 0.04 7.53 -8.04
N GLY A 106 0.11 8.82 -8.36
CA GLY A 106 0.43 9.29 -9.71
C GLY A 106 1.76 8.77 -10.25
N ASP A 107 2.80 8.74 -9.41
CA ASP A 107 4.12 8.23 -9.79
C ASP A 107 4.07 6.74 -10.20
N ILE A 108 3.22 5.97 -9.52
CA ILE A 108 3.01 4.55 -9.80
C ILE A 108 2.21 4.38 -11.09
N ALA A 109 1.19 5.22 -11.31
CA ALA A 109 0.33 5.17 -12.49
C ALA A 109 1.12 5.43 -13.79
N THR A 110 2.08 6.35 -13.79
CA THR A 110 2.92 6.62 -14.97
C THR A 110 3.80 5.44 -15.36
N GLY A 111 4.21 4.59 -14.41
CA GLY A 111 5.01 3.40 -14.66
C GLY A 111 4.20 2.15 -15.02
N LEU A 112 2.86 2.23 -15.04
CA LEU A 112 2.00 1.07 -15.30
C LEU A 112 2.30 0.36 -16.63
N PRO A 113 2.65 1.05 -17.74
CA PRO A 113 2.99 0.38 -19.01
C PRO A 113 4.17 -0.62 -18.90
N GLU A 114 5.04 -0.48 -17.90
CA GLU A 114 6.18 -1.37 -17.66
C GLU A 114 5.83 -2.56 -16.74
N TRP A 115 4.59 -2.63 -16.26
CA TRP A 115 4.15 -3.71 -15.39
C TRP A 115 3.97 -5.01 -16.17
N ARG A 116 3.94 -6.12 -15.45
CA ARG A 116 3.57 -7.42 -16.04
C ARG A 116 2.11 -7.40 -16.49
N ALA A 117 1.88 -7.64 -17.78
CA ALA A 117 0.57 -7.69 -18.42
C ALA A 117 -0.34 -6.47 -18.10
N PRO A 118 0.09 -5.24 -18.44
CA PRO A 118 -0.61 -4.02 -18.05
C PRO A 118 -2.02 -3.93 -18.65
N GLU A 119 -2.22 -4.41 -19.87
CA GLU A 119 -3.53 -4.52 -20.52
C GLU A 119 -4.47 -5.46 -19.73
N ARG A 120 -3.94 -6.54 -19.19
CA ARG A 120 -4.70 -7.47 -18.36
C ARG A 120 -5.09 -6.82 -17.03
N VAL A 121 -4.17 -6.09 -16.39
CA VAL A 121 -4.46 -5.29 -15.18
C VAL A 121 -5.64 -4.35 -15.43
N LEU A 122 -5.61 -3.59 -16.55
CA LEU A 122 -6.67 -2.65 -16.89
C LEU A 122 -7.96 -3.31 -17.38
N SER A 123 -7.91 -4.57 -17.86
CA SER A 123 -9.12 -5.33 -18.18
C SER A 123 -9.86 -5.81 -16.93
N LEU A 124 -9.12 -6.10 -15.84
CA LEU A 124 -9.66 -6.63 -14.59
C LEU A 124 -10.09 -5.55 -13.60
N ALA A 125 -9.47 -4.37 -13.64
CA ALA A 125 -9.74 -3.31 -12.68
C ALA A 125 -9.72 -1.92 -13.34
N THR A 126 -10.56 -1.02 -12.84
CA THR A 126 -10.46 0.42 -13.14
C THR A 126 -9.27 0.98 -12.36
N LEU A 127 -8.34 1.66 -13.06
CA LEU A 127 -7.23 2.35 -12.40
C LEU A 127 -7.74 3.62 -11.71
N ALA A 128 -7.59 3.68 -10.39
CA ALA A 128 -7.96 4.80 -9.54
C ALA A 128 -6.71 5.55 -9.06
N VAL A 129 -6.49 6.75 -9.57
CA VAL A 129 -5.26 7.51 -9.33
C VAL A 129 -5.47 8.62 -8.32
N ALA A 130 -4.70 8.58 -7.23
CA ALA A 130 -4.65 9.63 -6.23
C ALA A 130 -3.95 10.87 -6.82
N GLY A 131 -4.72 11.92 -7.11
CA GLY A 131 -4.22 13.21 -7.55
C GLY A 131 -3.68 14.00 -6.36
N ARG A 132 -2.36 14.26 -6.36
CA ARG A 132 -1.74 15.23 -5.45
C ARG A 132 -1.61 16.57 -6.16
N PRO A 133 -1.61 17.71 -5.43
CA PRO A 133 -1.24 18.99 -6.02
C PRO A 133 0.13 18.86 -6.69
N GLY A 134 0.23 19.19 -7.99
CA GLY A 134 1.45 19.06 -8.79
C GLY A 134 1.61 17.75 -9.57
N THR A 135 0.75 16.75 -9.39
CA THR A 135 0.73 15.58 -10.27
C THR A 135 0.06 15.96 -11.59
N ALA A 136 0.81 15.97 -12.68
CA ALA A 136 0.29 16.31 -13.98
C ALA A 136 -0.62 15.19 -14.51
N ARG A 137 -1.93 15.35 -14.37
CA ARG A 137 -2.95 14.43 -14.92
C ARG A 137 -2.67 14.10 -16.38
N ALA A 138 -2.33 15.12 -17.19
CA ALA A 138 -1.99 14.96 -18.60
C ALA A 138 -0.80 13.98 -18.82
N SER A 139 0.21 13.99 -17.95
CA SER A 139 1.34 13.06 -18.07
C SER A 139 0.93 11.61 -17.80
N ILE A 140 0.02 11.38 -16.84
CA ILE A 140 -0.51 10.05 -16.55
C ILE A 140 -1.37 9.56 -17.72
N GLU A 141 -2.28 10.39 -18.20
CA GLU A 141 -3.12 10.07 -19.36
C GLU A 141 -2.29 9.79 -20.62
N ALA A 142 -1.21 10.54 -20.82
CA ALA A 142 -0.27 10.32 -21.94
C ALA A 142 0.46 8.97 -21.80
N ALA A 143 0.95 8.63 -20.60
CA ALA A 143 1.62 7.36 -20.34
C ALA A 143 0.68 6.15 -20.53
N LEU A 144 -0.59 6.28 -20.13
CA LEU A 144 -1.57 5.20 -20.23
C LEU A 144 -2.16 5.03 -21.62
N ARG A 145 -2.00 6.01 -22.51
CA ARG A 145 -2.61 5.99 -23.86
C ARG A 145 -2.16 4.82 -24.72
N CYS A 146 -0.96 4.29 -24.50
CA CYS A 146 -0.43 3.14 -25.23
C CYS A 146 -0.90 1.78 -24.67
N VAL A 147 -1.62 1.77 -23.53
CA VAL A 147 -2.10 0.53 -22.91
C VAL A 147 -3.60 0.41 -23.15
N PRO A 148 -4.10 -0.67 -23.77
CA PRO A 148 -5.53 -0.92 -23.92
C PRO A 148 -6.28 -0.83 -22.58
N GLY A 149 -7.34 -0.01 -22.53
CA GLY A 149 -8.10 0.25 -21.29
C GLY A 149 -7.58 1.44 -20.48
N GLY A 150 -6.46 2.05 -20.86
CA GLY A 150 -5.88 3.21 -20.18
C GLY A 150 -6.74 4.46 -20.19
N GLU A 151 -7.72 4.54 -21.10
CA GLU A 151 -8.72 5.62 -21.16
C GLU A 151 -9.74 5.58 -20.00
N ARG A 152 -9.88 4.43 -19.33
CA ARG A 152 -10.85 4.24 -18.24
C ARG A 152 -10.33 4.66 -16.86
N VAL A 153 -9.20 5.37 -16.81
CA VAL A 153 -8.62 5.87 -15.55
C VAL A 153 -9.58 6.82 -14.83
N ARG A 154 -9.66 6.67 -13.49
CA ARG A 154 -10.41 7.56 -12.61
C ARG A 154 -9.44 8.31 -11.71
N PHE A 155 -9.63 9.60 -11.57
CA PHE A 155 -8.83 10.44 -10.67
C PHE A 155 -9.67 10.84 -9.47
N PHE A 156 -9.07 10.78 -8.28
CA PHE A 156 -9.66 11.31 -7.06
C PHE A 156 -8.68 12.25 -6.36
N ARG A 157 -9.20 13.20 -5.59
CA ARG A 157 -8.39 14.19 -4.89
C ARG A 157 -7.91 13.62 -3.56
N MET A 158 -6.65 13.89 -3.22
CA MET A 158 -6.06 13.51 -1.94
C MET A 158 -5.43 14.74 -1.29
N PRO A 159 -5.69 15.03 0.00
CA PRO A 159 -4.98 16.08 0.72
C PRO A 159 -3.48 15.77 0.77
N ARG A 160 -2.66 16.82 0.82
CA ARG A 160 -1.20 16.64 0.90
C ARG A 160 -0.82 16.18 2.30
N ILE A 161 -0.36 14.94 2.41
CA ILE A 161 0.12 14.35 3.66
C ILE A 161 1.59 13.98 3.49
N ALA A 162 2.46 14.71 4.18
CA ALA A 162 3.91 14.53 4.10
C ALA A 162 4.40 13.46 5.11
N VAL A 163 3.74 12.28 5.12
CA VAL A 163 4.16 11.12 5.92
C VAL A 163 4.57 10.00 4.99
N SER A 164 5.66 9.32 5.32
CA SER A 164 6.14 8.14 4.58
C SER A 164 6.56 7.03 5.53
N SER A 165 6.53 5.78 5.07
CA SER A 165 7.04 4.63 5.83
C SER A 165 8.51 4.82 6.22
N THR A 166 9.33 5.42 5.35
CA THR A 166 10.74 5.74 5.66
C THR A 166 10.87 6.71 6.82
N LEU A 167 10.04 7.77 6.87
CA LEU A 167 10.01 8.68 8.02
C LEU A 167 9.66 7.94 9.31
N VAL A 168 8.62 7.09 9.26
CA VAL A 168 8.17 6.33 10.44
C VAL A 168 9.27 5.38 10.93
N ARG A 169 9.92 4.62 10.03
CA ARG A 169 11.01 3.71 10.41
C ARG A 169 12.18 4.45 11.02
N ARG A 170 12.62 5.54 10.39
CA ARG A 170 13.72 6.37 10.92
C ARG A 170 13.43 6.83 12.34
N ARG A 171 12.23 7.37 12.61
CA ARG A 171 11.82 7.83 13.93
C ARG A 171 11.77 6.68 14.93
N ALA A 172 11.21 5.54 14.55
CA ALA A 172 11.17 4.35 15.40
C ALA A 172 12.59 3.85 15.76
N MET A 173 13.54 3.88 14.79
CA MET A 173 14.95 3.55 15.06
C MET A 173 15.60 4.51 16.05
N SER A 174 15.32 5.80 15.94
CA SER A 174 15.89 6.84 16.82
C SER A 174 15.15 7.00 18.15
N GLY A 175 14.09 6.19 18.41
CA GLY A 175 13.27 6.33 19.61
C GLY A 175 12.38 7.58 19.64
N GLU A 176 12.23 8.25 18.50
CA GLU A 176 11.36 9.41 18.36
C GLU A 176 9.87 8.99 18.30
N PRO A 177 8.94 9.82 18.80
CA PRO A 177 7.51 9.51 18.73
C PRO A 177 7.01 9.32 17.30
N ILE A 178 6.26 8.24 17.05
CA ILE A 178 5.60 7.95 15.79
C ILE A 178 4.07 8.10 15.88
N ARG A 179 3.57 8.42 17.08
CA ARG A 179 2.15 8.72 17.29
C ARG A 179 1.69 9.82 16.34
N TYR A 180 0.48 9.73 15.85
CA TYR A 180 -0.11 10.61 14.83
C TYR A 180 0.51 10.54 13.42
N LEU A 181 1.56 9.74 13.22
CA LEU A 181 2.04 9.38 11.87
C LEU A 181 1.44 8.05 11.41
N VAL A 182 1.11 7.21 12.38
CA VAL A 182 0.45 5.91 12.22
C VAL A 182 -0.71 5.80 13.22
N PRO A 183 -1.68 4.90 13.02
CA PRO A 183 -2.71 4.61 14.03
C PRO A 183 -2.07 4.15 15.35
N ASP A 184 -2.71 4.48 16.47
CA ASP A 184 -2.22 4.14 17.82
C ASP A 184 -1.95 2.64 18.00
N ALA A 185 -2.79 1.77 17.42
CA ALA A 185 -2.60 0.32 17.47
C ALA A 185 -1.34 -0.12 16.72
N VAL A 186 -1.04 0.52 15.59
CA VAL A 186 0.19 0.30 14.81
C VAL A 186 1.41 0.77 15.59
N ALA A 187 1.35 1.95 16.21
CA ALA A 187 2.46 2.48 17.02
C ALA A 187 2.79 1.53 18.19
N ARG A 188 1.77 1.11 18.94
CA ARG A 188 1.95 0.15 20.05
C ARG A 188 2.51 -1.20 19.59
N TYR A 189 2.12 -1.68 18.44
CA TYR A 189 2.63 -2.94 17.89
C TYR A 189 4.12 -2.81 17.52
N ILE A 190 4.52 -1.73 16.84
CA ILE A 190 5.92 -1.43 16.49
C ILE A 190 6.79 -1.38 17.75
N GLU A 191 6.31 -0.71 18.78
CA GLU A 191 7.02 -0.60 20.06
C GLU A 191 7.15 -1.95 20.78
N ARG A 192 6.03 -2.68 20.95
CA ARG A 192 5.96 -3.98 21.62
C ARG A 192 6.88 -5.02 20.99
N HIS A 193 6.92 -5.06 19.64
CA HIS A 193 7.74 -6.01 18.90
C HIS A 193 9.13 -5.47 18.55
N ARG A 194 9.48 -4.26 19.04
CA ARG A 194 10.76 -3.57 18.77
C ARG A 194 11.10 -3.51 17.28
N LEU A 195 10.07 -3.37 16.42
CA LEU A 195 10.28 -3.31 14.97
C LEU A 195 11.10 -2.07 14.63
N TYR A 196 11.96 -2.21 13.62
CA TYR A 196 12.84 -1.16 13.10
C TYR A 196 13.94 -0.69 14.06
N ARG A 197 14.03 -1.20 15.29
CA ARG A 197 15.17 -0.88 16.18
C ARG A 197 16.40 -1.63 15.69
N THR A 198 17.52 -0.94 15.53
CA THR A 198 18.82 -1.60 15.40
C THR A 198 19.10 -2.34 16.70
N ALA A 199 19.49 -3.61 16.62
CA ALA A 199 19.99 -4.34 17.78
C ALA A 199 21.07 -3.47 18.47
N ASP A 200 20.94 -3.28 19.77
CA ASP A 200 21.79 -2.40 20.57
C ASP A 200 23.25 -2.80 20.38
N ARG A 201 24.02 -2.05 19.59
CA ARG A 201 25.49 -2.19 19.50
C ARG A 201 26.20 -1.81 20.81
N ARG A 202 25.44 -1.49 21.87
CA ARG A 202 26.01 -1.10 23.18
C ARG A 202 26.21 -2.27 24.14
N ALA A 203 25.68 -3.47 23.83
CA ALA A 203 25.89 -4.64 24.69
C ALA A 203 27.25 -5.34 24.48
N ASP A 204 27.88 -5.20 23.29
CA ASP A 204 29.11 -5.91 22.97
C ASP A 204 30.40 -5.15 23.39
N VAL A 205 30.30 -3.89 23.80
CA VAL A 205 31.50 -3.12 24.27
C VAL A 205 31.73 -3.26 25.76
N ALA A 206 30.73 -3.71 26.52
CA ALA A 206 30.87 -3.89 27.99
C ALA A 206 31.36 -5.30 28.41
N ALA A 207 31.51 -6.22 27.43
CA ALA A 207 31.99 -7.59 27.71
C ALA A 207 33.49 -7.79 27.39
N THR A 208 34.21 -6.72 27.04
CA THR A 208 35.64 -6.78 26.67
C THR A 208 36.44 -5.72 27.40
N ALA A 209 36.06 -5.38 28.64
CA ALA A 209 36.88 -4.55 29.55
C ALA A 209 37.11 -5.27 30.88
#